data_2fc578470b41d6c761e6c780e44398a3
#
_entry.id   2fc578470b41d6c761e6c780e44398a3
#
_cell.length_a   1.000
_cell.length_b   1.000
_cell.length_c   1.000
_cell.angle_alpha   90.00
_cell.angle_beta   90.00
_cell.angle_gamma   90.00
#
_symmetry.space_group_name_H-M   'P 1'
#
loop_
_entity.id
_entity.type
_entity.pdbx_description
1 polymer ?
#
loop_
_entity_poly.entity_id
_entity_poly.type
_entity_poly.pdbx_seq_one_letter_code
_entity_poly.pdbx_strand_id
1 'polypeptide(L)'
;LLMGLPGVAYLTGIADAGWTAIGLAVGTYLNWLIVAKRLRRYSVACDAITIPDFFSRRYRDEKNILMCIAALVILIFFIPYTASGFKAVGTLFNSLFGVNYHVAMIVGAVVIIGYTVLGGFMAVSTTDLIQSIVMSIALVIIVFFGVSVAGGWDAVADNARSLTGYLSMTHIHNMADNTASPYGFITILSTLAWGLGYFGMPHILLRFMAISHEDKLKTSRRIASVWVVISMFVAILIGIIG
;
A
#
# COMPACT_ATOMS: atom_id res chain seq x y z
N LEU A 1 0.87 -4.04 2.49
CA LEU A 1 -0.59 -4.04 2.61
C LEU A 1 -1.11 -5.43 3.00
N LEU A 2 -0.80 -6.47 2.25
CA LEU A 2 -1.34 -7.83 2.46
C LEU A 2 -0.78 -8.56 3.70
N MET A 3 0.35 -8.16 4.25
CA MET A 3 0.88 -8.72 5.50
C MET A 3 0.60 -7.80 6.69
N GLY A 4 0.79 -6.49 6.53
CA GLY A 4 0.66 -5.53 7.62
C GLY A 4 -0.78 -5.30 8.04
N LEU A 5 -1.68 -4.98 7.11
CA LEU A 5 -3.05 -4.63 7.45
C LEU A 5 -3.86 -5.79 8.05
N PRO A 6 -3.81 -7.03 7.48
CA PRO A 6 -4.41 -8.18 8.13
C PRO A 6 -3.79 -8.49 9.50
N GLY A 7 -2.47 -8.37 9.64
CA GLY A 7 -1.80 -8.58 10.92
C GLY A 7 -2.22 -7.59 12.00
N VAL A 8 -2.38 -6.31 11.64
CA VAL A 8 -2.92 -5.29 12.55
C VAL A 8 -4.37 -5.61 12.92
N ALA A 9 -5.22 -5.93 11.93
CA ALA A 9 -6.62 -6.30 12.19
C ALA A 9 -6.73 -7.53 13.09
N TYR A 10 -5.89 -8.54 12.88
CA TYR A 10 -5.84 -9.74 13.70
C TYR A 10 -5.49 -9.44 15.17
N LEU A 11 -4.44 -8.61 15.39
CA LEU A 11 -3.92 -8.33 16.72
C LEU A 11 -4.75 -7.31 17.51
N THR A 12 -5.29 -6.31 16.85
CA THR A 12 -5.87 -5.12 17.52
C THR A 12 -7.33 -4.87 17.19
N GLY A 13 -7.91 -5.69 16.31
CA GLY A 13 -9.28 -5.52 15.85
C GLY A 13 -9.43 -4.48 14.73
N ILE A 14 -10.68 -4.02 14.53
CA ILE A 14 -11.04 -3.18 13.38
C ILE A 14 -10.58 -1.72 13.53
N ALA A 15 -10.40 -1.19 14.73
CA ALA A 15 -10.18 0.24 14.92
C ALA A 15 -8.98 0.77 14.11
N ASP A 16 -7.79 0.29 14.37
CA ASP A 16 -6.56 0.79 13.75
C ASP A 16 -6.52 0.45 12.25
N ALA A 17 -6.82 -0.81 11.89
CA ALA A 17 -6.87 -1.26 10.51
C ALA A 17 -7.96 -0.53 9.69
N GLY A 18 -9.13 -0.30 10.26
CA GLY A 18 -10.26 0.38 9.61
C GLY A 18 -9.98 1.86 9.35
N TRP A 19 -9.50 2.59 10.35
CA TRP A 19 -9.14 4.00 10.14
C TRP A 19 -7.98 4.17 9.18
N THR A 20 -6.99 3.28 9.23
CA THR A 20 -5.90 3.24 8.24
C THR A 20 -6.45 3.03 6.82
N ALA A 21 -7.33 2.06 6.63
CA ALA A 21 -7.93 1.76 5.32
C ALA A 21 -8.77 2.93 4.80
N ILE A 22 -9.56 3.57 5.65
CA ILE A 22 -10.35 4.77 5.29
C ILE A 22 -9.39 5.90 4.87
N GLY A 23 -8.36 6.18 5.66
CA GLY A 23 -7.37 7.21 5.35
C GLY A 23 -6.69 6.99 4.02
N LEU A 24 -6.24 5.76 3.75
CA LEU A 24 -5.59 5.39 2.50
C LEU A 24 -6.55 5.44 1.30
N ALA A 25 -7.80 5.01 1.45
CA ALA A 25 -8.81 5.06 0.38
C ALA A 25 -9.15 6.52 0.01
N VAL A 26 -9.40 7.36 1.01
CA VAL A 26 -9.67 8.79 0.83
C VAL A 26 -8.43 9.48 0.25
N GLY A 27 -7.24 9.21 0.79
CA GLY A 27 -5.98 9.77 0.30
C GLY A 27 -5.71 9.37 -1.15
N THR A 28 -5.94 8.12 -1.54
CA THR A 28 -5.84 7.68 -2.93
C THR A 28 -6.78 8.48 -3.82
N TYR A 29 -8.06 8.56 -3.47
CA TYR A 29 -9.04 9.28 -4.29
C TYR A 29 -8.69 10.76 -4.44
N LEU A 30 -8.33 11.43 -3.35
CA LEU A 30 -7.96 12.85 -3.37
C LEU A 30 -6.65 13.09 -4.15
N ASN A 31 -5.67 12.21 -4.03
CA ASN A 31 -4.43 12.31 -4.77
C ASN A 31 -4.68 12.24 -6.29
N TRP A 32 -5.49 11.28 -6.74
CA TRP A 32 -5.92 11.18 -8.13
C TRP A 32 -6.75 12.39 -8.61
N LEU A 33 -7.57 12.96 -7.73
CA LEU A 33 -8.43 14.09 -8.06
C LEU A 33 -7.65 15.40 -8.18
N ILE A 34 -6.78 15.67 -7.22
CA ILE A 34 -6.12 16.98 -7.05
C ILE A 34 -4.77 17.02 -7.78
N VAL A 35 -3.95 15.98 -7.59
CA VAL A 35 -2.55 15.98 -8.03
C VAL A 35 -2.41 15.46 -9.46
N ALA A 36 -3.03 14.33 -9.78
CA ALA A 36 -2.75 13.61 -11.01
C ALA A 36 -2.86 14.48 -12.28
N LYS A 37 -3.97 15.22 -12.43
CA LYS A 37 -4.19 16.06 -13.61
C LYS A 37 -3.20 17.21 -13.70
N ARG A 38 -2.93 17.88 -12.58
CA ARG A 38 -1.99 18.99 -12.53
C ARG A 38 -0.57 18.51 -12.80
N LEU A 39 -0.15 17.45 -12.13
CA LEU A 39 1.18 16.89 -12.31
C LEU A 39 1.41 16.41 -13.74
N ARG A 40 0.43 15.72 -14.34
CA ARG A 40 0.52 15.29 -15.75
C ARG A 40 0.71 16.47 -16.71
N ARG A 41 -0.10 17.52 -16.59
CA ARG A 41 0.02 18.70 -17.46
C ARG A 41 1.37 19.38 -17.33
N TYR A 42 1.79 19.62 -16.09
CA TYR A 42 3.05 20.31 -15.85
C TYR A 42 4.27 19.46 -16.21
N SER A 43 4.23 18.15 -15.99
CA SER A 43 5.34 17.27 -16.38
C SER A 43 5.56 17.25 -17.89
N VAL A 44 4.46 17.24 -18.68
CA VAL A 44 4.55 17.34 -20.14
C VAL A 44 5.05 18.72 -20.57
N ALA A 45 4.53 19.79 -19.99
CA ALA A 45 4.96 21.15 -20.33
C ALA A 45 6.44 21.42 -19.99
N CYS A 46 6.96 20.77 -18.95
CA CYS A 46 8.36 20.87 -18.55
C CYS A 46 9.25 19.79 -19.18
N ASP A 47 8.69 18.86 -19.95
CA ASP A 47 9.39 17.69 -20.51
C ASP A 47 10.14 16.88 -19.41
N ALA A 48 9.50 16.75 -18.24
CA ALA A 48 10.10 16.08 -17.08
C ALA A 48 9.65 14.62 -16.99
N ILE A 49 10.60 13.72 -16.78
CA ILE A 49 10.36 12.27 -16.70
C ILE A 49 10.34 11.80 -15.23
N THR A 50 11.12 12.44 -14.36
CA THR A 50 11.22 12.07 -12.94
C THR A 50 10.76 13.21 -12.04
N ILE A 51 10.44 12.90 -10.78
CA ILE A 51 10.03 13.93 -9.81
C ILE A 51 11.15 14.93 -9.51
N PRO A 52 12.42 14.52 -9.29
CA PRO A 52 13.53 15.48 -9.14
C PRO A 52 13.68 16.39 -10.35
N ASP A 53 13.62 15.83 -11.57
CA ASP A 53 13.69 16.58 -12.81
C ASP A 53 12.51 17.57 -12.96
N PHE A 54 11.31 17.13 -12.58
CA PHE A 54 10.13 17.99 -12.55
C PHE A 54 10.32 19.22 -11.67
N PHE A 55 10.85 19.08 -10.47
CA PHE A 55 11.12 20.21 -9.58
C PHE A 55 12.18 21.15 -10.17
N SER A 56 13.28 20.60 -10.68
CA SER A 56 14.34 21.41 -11.30
C SER A 56 13.81 22.25 -12.46
N ARG A 57 13.12 21.63 -13.42
CA ARG A 57 12.59 22.32 -14.61
C ARG A 57 11.43 23.27 -14.26
N ARG A 58 10.56 22.88 -13.35
CA ARG A 58 9.41 23.70 -12.93
C ARG A 58 9.84 25.02 -12.29
N TYR A 59 10.89 24.99 -11.49
CA TYR A 59 11.40 26.16 -10.78
C TYR A 59 12.61 26.80 -11.46
N ARG A 60 12.99 26.33 -12.65
CA ARG A 60 14.13 26.84 -13.44
C ARG A 60 15.43 26.84 -12.62
N ASP A 61 15.70 25.72 -11.97
CA ASP A 61 16.87 25.53 -11.12
C ASP A 61 18.11 25.25 -11.97
N GLU A 62 18.81 26.32 -12.36
CA GLU A 62 20.02 26.24 -13.18
C GLU A 62 21.18 25.50 -12.51
N LYS A 63 21.19 25.45 -11.17
CA LYS A 63 22.24 24.81 -10.39
C LYS A 63 21.91 23.36 -9.99
N ASN A 64 20.74 22.85 -10.38
CA ASN A 64 20.24 21.52 -10.03
C ASN A 64 20.18 21.23 -8.52
N ILE A 65 20.06 22.27 -7.69
CA ILE A 65 20.01 22.16 -6.24
C ILE A 65 18.71 21.45 -5.81
N LEU A 66 17.57 21.86 -6.37
CA LEU A 66 16.28 21.25 -6.08
C LEU A 66 16.22 19.78 -6.54
N MET A 67 16.83 19.49 -7.69
CA MET A 67 16.98 18.11 -8.17
C MET A 67 17.77 17.26 -7.19
N CYS A 68 18.91 17.78 -6.72
CA CYS A 68 19.77 17.07 -5.78
C CYS A 68 19.07 16.84 -4.44
N ILE A 69 18.41 17.85 -3.88
CA ILE A 69 17.65 17.73 -2.63
C ILE A 69 16.52 16.71 -2.77
N ALA A 70 15.74 16.80 -3.84
CA ALA A 70 14.64 15.87 -4.08
C ALA A 70 15.13 14.42 -4.25
N ALA A 71 16.22 14.21 -5.00
CA ALA A 71 16.83 12.90 -5.16
C ALA A 71 17.36 12.34 -3.83
N LEU A 72 18.01 13.17 -3.02
CA LEU A 72 18.54 12.78 -1.71
C LEU A 72 17.41 12.39 -0.75
N VAL A 73 16.33 13.17 -0.70
CA VAL A 73 15.15 12.85 0.11
C VAL A 73 14.55 11.51 -0.32
N ILE A 74 14.40 11.30 -1.64
CA ILE A 74 13.89 10.02 -2.16
C ILE A 74 14.81 8.87 -1.73
N LEU A 75 16.12 8.99 -1.87
CA LEU A 75 17.07 7.95 -1.46
C LEU A 75 16.95 7.61 0.03
N ILE A 76 16.95 8.64 0.90
CA ILE A 76 16.88 8.44 2.35
C ILE A 76 15.62 7.67 2.76
N PHE A 77 14.46 8.00 2.20
CA PHE A 77 13.19 7.38 2.61
C PHE A 77 12.88 6.09 1.86
N PHE A 78 13.35 5.95 0.61
CA PHE A 78 13.05 4.76 -0.20
C PHE A 78 14.00 3.59 0.01
N ILE A 79 15.21 3.81 0.51
CA ILE A 79 16.11 2.71 0.89
C ILE A 79 15.46 1.84 2.00
N PRO A 80 14.99 2.39 3.14
CA PRO A 80 14.30 1.59 4.15
C PRO A 80 13.00 0.97 3.64
N TYR A 81 12.25 1.69 2.80
CA TYR A 81 11.03 1.17 2.18
C TYR A 81 11.30 -0.07 1.33
N THR A 82 12.29 -0.01 0.45
CA THR A 82 12.69 -1.14 -0.40
C THR A 82 13.24 -2.31 0.43
N ALA A 83 14.05 -2.01 1.45
CA ALA A 83 14.58 -3.02 2.36
C ALA A 83 13.45 -3.77 3.10
N SER A 84 12.37 -3.08 3.48
CA SER A 84 11.20 -3.73 4.09
C SER A 84 10.51 -4.72 3.13
N GLY A 85 10.47 -4.40 1.83
CA GLY A 85 9.98 -5.31 0.79
C GLY A 85 10.83 -6.58 0.66
N PHE A 86 12.15 -6.44 0.61
CA PHE A 86 13.05 -7.59 0.57
C PHE A 86 12.97 -8.45 1.83
N LYS A 87 12.83 -7.82 3.01
CA LYS A 87 12.59 -8.54 4.27
C LYS A 87 11.30 -9.38 4.18
N ALA A 88 10.23 -8.83 3.63
CA ALA A 88 8.96 -9.55 3.48
C ALA A 88 9.11 -10.78 2.58
N VAL A 89 9.85 -10.67 1.47
CA VAL A 89 10.16 -11.81 0.58
C VAL A 89 10.95 -12.88 1.34
N GLY A 90 12.03 -12.50 2.03
CA GLY A 90 12.83 -13.43 2.81
C GLY A 90 12.02 -14.17 3.87
N THR A 91 11.18 -13.46 4.61
CA THR A 91 10.31 -14.03 5.64
C THR A 91 9.28 -14.99 5.04
N LEU A 92 8.64 -14.60 3.93
CA LEU A 92 7.62 -15.41 3.27
C LEU A 92 8.19 -16.76 2.79
N PHE A 93 9.30 -16.73 2.07
CA PHE A 93 9.91 -17.95 1.54
C PHE A 93 10.50 -18.84 2.65
N ASN A 94 11.01 -18.24 3.71
CA ASN A 94 11.46 -19.00 4.88
C ASN A 94 10.29 -19.70 5.59
N SER A 95 9.17 -19.00 5.81
CA SER A 95 8.03 -19.56 6.52
C SER A 95 7.26 -20.63 5.71
N LEU A 96 7.16 -20.47 4.38
CA LEU A 96 6.39 -21.38 3.53
C LEU A 96 7.21 -22.59 3.05
N PHE A 97 8.47 -22.38 2.71
CA PHE A 97 9.31 -23.40 2.05
C PHE A 97 10.53 -23.82 2.88
N GLY A 98 10.72 -23.23 4.08
CA GLY A 98 11.91 -23.54 4.90
C GLY A 98 13.25 -23.09 4.28
N VAL A 99 13.23 -22.27 3.23
CA VAL A 99 14.44 -21.75 2.58
C VAL A 99 15.14 -20.77 3.51
N ASN A 100 16.47 -20.78 3.51
CA ASN A 100 17.24 -19.83 4.29
C ASN A 100 16.82 -18.38 3.95
N TYR A 101 16.49 -17.59 4.99
CA TYR A 101 16.02 -16.21 4.87
C TYR A 101 16.91 -15.34 3.99
N HIS A 102 18.23 -15.37 4.20
CA HIS A 102 19.17 -14.55 3.44
C HIS A 102 19.24 -14.94 1.96
N VAL A 103 19.19 -16.24 1.68
CA VAL A 103 19.20 -16.76 0.30
C VAL A 103 17.93 -16.31 -0.43
N ALA A 104 16.75 -16.48 0.19
CA ALA A 104 15.48 -16.07 -0.38
C ALA A 104 15.42 -14.56 -0.63
N MET A 105 15.91 -13.77 0.32
CA MET A 105 15.97 -12.30 0.21
C MET A 105 16.89 -11.86 -0.94
N ILE A 106 18.10 -12.43 -1.06
CA ILE A 106 19.06 -12.06 -2.10
C ILE A 106 18.55 -12.48 -3.48
N VAL A 107 18.06 -13.70 -3.63
CA VAL A 107 17.50 -14.18 -4.91
C VAL A 107 16.31 -13.31 -5.32
N GLY A 108 15.39 -13.01 -4.40
CA GLY A 108 14.27 -12.12 -4.67
C GLY A 108 14.72 -10.71 -5.09
N ALA A 109 15.72 -10.15 -4.43
CA ALA A 109 16.29 -8.86 -4.79
C ALA A 109 16.92 -8.86 -6.19
N VAL A 110 17.71 -9.89 -6.51
CA VAL A 110 18.34 -10.04 -7.84
C VAL A 110 17.29 -10.13 -8.95
N VAL A 111 16.22 -10.92 -8.73
CA VAL A 111 15.13 -11.06 -9.71
C VAL A 111 14.42 -9.72 -9.92
N ILE A 112 14.04 -9.02 -8.82
CA ILE A 112 13.34 -7.73 -8.90
C ILE A 112 14.20 -6.67 -9.58
N ILE A 113 15.46 -6.55 -9.20
CA ILE A 113 16.39 -5.59 -9.81
C ILE A 113 16.62 -5.96 -11.29
N GLY A 114 16.81 -7.25 -11.58
CA GLY A 114 17.06 -7.74 -12.93
C GLY A 114 15.96 -7.36 -13.91
N TYR A 115 14.70 -7.68 -13.63
CA TYR A 115 13.60 -7.32 -14.54
C TYR A 115 13.34 -5.80 -14.60
N THR A 116 13.60 -5.09 -13.51
CA THR A 116 13.43 -3.63 -13.46
C THR A 116 14.47 -2.93 -14.33
N VAL A 117 15.74 -3.35 -14.25
CA VAL A 117 16.84 -2.79 -15.06
C VAL A 117 16.66 -3.13 -16.55
N LEU A 118 16.31 -4.37 -16.86
CA LEU A 118 16.17 -4.83 -18.26
C LEU A 118 14.92 -4.28 -18.95
N GLY A 119 13.81 -4.17 -18.23
CA GLY A 119 12.51 -3.84 -18.83
C GLY A 119 11.99 -2.45 -18.49
N GLY A 120 12.63 -1.72 -17.58
CA GLY A 120 12.27 -0.36 -17.20
C GLY A 120 10.83 -0.20 -16.71
N PHE A 121 10.29 1.00 -16.90
CA PHE A 121 8.94 1.37 -16.43
C PHE A 121 7.82 0.50 -17.04
N MET A 122 7.93 0.11 -18.31
CA MET A 122 6.90 -0.70 -18.98
C MET A 122 6.83 -2.11 -18.37
N ALA A 123 7.98 -2.76 -18.14
CA ALA A 123 8.02 -4.09 -17.52
C ALA A 123 7.45 -4.04 -16.09
N VAL A 124 7.85 -3.06 -15.29
CA VAL A 124 7.32 -2.88 -13.93
C VAL A 124 5.81 -2.69 -13.95
N SER A 125 5.30 -1.83 -14.83
CA SER A 125 3.85 -1.57 -14.91
C SER A 125 3.06 -2.81 -15.35
N THR A 126 3.60 -3.60 -16.27
CA THR A 126 2.96 -4.84 -16.74
C THR A 126 2.99 -5.93 -15.66
N THR A 127 4.12 -6.10 -14.97
CA THR A 127 4.21 -7.05 -13.85
C THR A 127 3.30 -6.65 -12.70
N ASP A 128 3.21 -5.37 -12.37
CA ASP A 128 2.28 -4.86 -11.34
C ASP A 128 0.82 -5.18 -11.67
N LEU A 129 0.43 -5.05 -12.96
CA LEU A 129 -0.93 -5.40 -13.38
C LEU A 129 -1.19 -6.90 -13.19
N ILE A 130 -0.29 -7.76 -13.66
CA ILE A 130 -0.44 -9.22 -13.52
C ILE A 130 -0.47 -9.60 -12.04
N GLN A 131 0.45 -9.06 -11.24
CA GLN A 131 0.52 -9.33 -9.81
C GLN A 131 -0.72 -8.84 -9.07
N SER A 132 -1.31 -7.71 -9.46
CA SER A 132 -2.56 -7.21 -8.84
C SER A 132 -3.75 -8.12 -9.13
N ILE A 133 -3.83 -8.72 -10.32
CA ILE A 133 -4.86 -9.71 -10.66
C ILE A 133 -4.67 -10.98 -9.83
N VAL A 134 -3.45 -11.53 -9.81
CA VAL A 134 -3.12 -12.73 -9.02
C VAL A 134 -3.42 -12.50 -7.55
N MET A 135 -3.03 -11.33 -7.02
CA MET A 135 -3.30 -10.94 -5.64
C MET A 135 -4.80 -10.86 -5.34
N SER A 136 -5.60 -10.29 -6.25
CA SER A 136 -7.04 -10.20 -6.07
C SER A 136 -7.70 -11.58 -6.02
N ILE A 137 -7.26 -12.50 -6.88
CA ILE A 137 -7.72 -13.89 -6.86
C ILE A 137 -7.31 -14.59 -5.56
N ALA A 138 -6.05 -14.42 -5.15
CA ALA A 138 -5.54 -15.02 -3.92
C ALA A 138 -6.30 -14.53 -2.68
N LEU A 139 -6.60 -13.23 -2.59
CA LEU A 139 -7.39 -12.66 -1.50
C LEU A 139 -8.78 -13.30 -1.40
N VAL A 140 -9.46 -13.48 -2.53
CA VAL A 140 -10.76 -14.14 -2.56
C VAL A 140 -10.67 -15.59 -2.08
N ILE A 141 -9.68 -16.34 -2.59
CA ILE A 141 -9.45 -17.74 -2.18
C ILE A 141 -9.18 -17.84 -0.69
N ILE A 142 -8.31 -16.97 -0.13
CA ILE A 142 -7.95 -16.97 1.29
C ILE A 142 -9.19 -16.72 2.17
N VAL A 143 -10.07 -15.80 1.78
CA VAL A 143 -11.29 -15.53 2.55
C VAL A 143 -12.19 -16.79 2.58
N PHE A 144 -12.47 -17.38 1.43
CA PHE A 144 -13.32 -18.58 1.39
C PHE A 144 -12.72 -19.76 2.12
N PHE A 145 -11.42 -19.98 1.94
CA PHE A 145 -10.69 -21.01 2.65
C PHE A 145 -10.67 -20.78 4.17
N GLY A 146 -10.35 -19.57 4.59
CA GLY A 146 -10.30 -19.19 6.01
C GLY A 146 -11.66 -19.39 6.70
N VAL A 147 -12.74 -18.90 6.08
CA VAL A 147 -14.10 -19.10 6.60
C VAL A 147 -14.47 -20.58 6.67
N SER A 148 -14.09 -21.38 5.67
CA SER A 148 -14.35 -22.82 5.68
C SER A 148 -13.62 -23.53 6.83
N VAL A 149 -12.36 -23.17 7.07
CA VAL A 149 -11.55 -23.74 8.16
C VAL A 149 -12.05 -23.29 9.53
N ALA A 150 -12.52 -22.04 9.64
CA ALA A 150 -13.08 -21.49 10.88
C ALA A 150 -14.45 -22.05 11.27
N GLY A 151 -15.08 -22.86 10.41
CA GLY A 151 -16.39 -23.46 10.70
C GLY A 151 -17.58 -22.65 10.19
N GLY A 152 -17.35 -21.69 9.27
CA GLY A 152 -18.38 -20.86 8.65
C GLY A 152 -18.40 -19.42 9.14
N TRP A 153 -19.23 -18.60 8.50
CA TRP A 153 -19.37 -17.18 8.82
C TRP A 153 -19.90 -16.93 10.22
N ASP A 154 -20.78 -17.77 10.71
CA ASP A 154 -21.37 -17.64 12.05
C ASP A 154 -20.29 -17.86 13.12
N ALA A 155 -19.42 -18.86 12.95
CA ALA A 155 -18.32 -19.12 13.86
C ALA A 155 -17.31 -17.95 13.88
N VAL A 156 -16.96 -17.40 12.72
CA VAL A 156 -16.09 -16.20 12.63
C VAL A 156 -16.73 -15.01 13.33
N ALA A 157 -18.02 -14.77 13.11
CA ALA A 157 -18.72 -13.65 13.71
C ALA A 157 -18.85 -13.78 15.24
N ASP A 158 -19.14 -14.98 15.74
CA ASP A 158 -19.28 -15.23 17.16
C ASP A 158 -17.93 -15.13 17.87
N ASN A 159 -16.86 -15.66 17.26
CA ASN A 159 -15.51 -15.52 17.78
C ASN A 159 -15.10 -14.04 17.86
N ALA A 160 -15.27 -13.28 16.78
CA ALA A 160 -14.94 -11.86 16.74
C ALA A 160 -15.75 -11.04 17.75
N ARG A 161 -17.02 -11.40 18.02
CA ARG A 161 -17.87 -10.75 19.04
C ARG A 161 -17.48 -11.12 20.46
N SER A 162 -16.88 -12.28 20.69
CA SER A 162 -16.42 -12.71 22.01
C SER A 162 -15.21 -11.90 22.50
N LEU A 163 -14.49 -11.26 21.60
CA LEU A 163 -13.31 -10.44 21.89
C LEU A 163 -13.73 -9.00 22.23
N THR A 164 -13.38 -8.52 23.41
CA THR A 164 -13.79 -7.21 23.92
C THR A 164 -13.27 -6.07 23.03
N GLY A 165 -14.17 -5.27 22.46
CA GLY A 165 -13.80 -4.11 21.62
C GLY A 165 -13.23 -4.43 20.24
N TYR A 166 -13.12 -5.70 19.85
CA TYR A 166 -12.47 -6.14 18.62
C TYR A 166 -13.15 -5.60 17.34
N LEU A 167 -14.48 -5.58 17.31
CA LEU A 167 -15.28 -5.05 16.20
C LEU A 167 -15.64 -3.57 16.38
N SER A 168 -15.04 -2.87 17.34
CA SER A 168 -15.31 -1.45 17.60
C SER A 168 -14.38 -0.57 16.77
N MET A 169 -14.90 0.53 16.21
CA MET A 169 -14.10 1.58 15.55
C MET A 169 -13.52 2.60 16.55
N THR A 170 -13.95 2.58 17.80
CA THR A 170 -13.55 3.53 18.84
C THR A 170 -12.76 2.93 19.99
N HIS A 171 -12.57 1.62 19.95
CA HIS A 171 -11.76 0.90 20.93
C HIS A 171 -10.79 -0.03 20.22
N ILE A 172 -9.58 -0.14 20.73
CA ILE A 172 -8.56 -1.08 20.29
C ILE A 172 -8.56 -2.28 21.23
N HIS A 173 -8.57 -3.46 20.65
CA HIS A 173 -8.49 -4.72 21.40
C HIS A 173 -7.06 -4.98 21.84
N ASN A 174 -6.90 -5.44 23.08
CA ASN A 174 -5.64 -5.92 23.61
C ASN A 174 -5.70 -7.45 23.77
N MET A 175 -4.94 -8.15 22.95
CA MET A 175 -4.93 -9.62 22.92
C MET A 175 -4.40 -10.24 24.21
N ALA A 176 -3.52 -9.56 24.96
CA ALA A 176 -2.90 -10.12 26.16
C ALA A 176 -3.90 -10.29 27.30
N ASP A 177 -4.82 -9.33 27.46
CA ASP A 177 -5.71 -9.25 28.63
C ASP A 177 -7.20 -9.35 28.25
N ASN A 178 -7.53 -9.54 26.96
CA ASN A 178 -8.88 -9.46 26.41
C ASN A 178 -9.64 -8.21 26.86
N THR A 179 -8.94 -7.07 26.90
CA THR A 179 -9.48 -5.77 27.28
C THR A 179 -9.59 -4.86 26.09
N ALA A 180 -10.39 -3.80 26.22
CA ALA A 180 -10.52 -2.76 25.20
C ALA A 180 -10.04 -1.42 25.76
N SER A 181 -9.18 -0.73 25.03
CA SER A 181 -8.72 0.61 25.34
C SER A 181 -9.37 1.64 24.39
N PRO A 182 -9.69 2.85 24.86
CA PRO A 182 -10.27 3.87 24.00
C PRO A 182 -9.32 4.25 22.86
N TYR A 183 -9.82 4.26 21.62
CA TYR A 183 -9.10 4.76 20.45
C TYR A 183 -9.41 6.25 20.29
N GLY A 184 -8.54 7.10 20.86
CA GLY A 184 -8.80 8.52 21.00
C GLY A 184 -8.89 9.27 19.65
N PHE A 185 -9.57 10.41 19.64
CA PHE A 185 -9.75 11.24 18.44
C PHE A 185 -8.44 11.65 17.78
N ILE A 186 -7.42 12.00 18.55
CA ILE A 186 -6.09 12.37 18.02
C ILE A 186 -5.44 11.17 17.32
N THR A 187 -5.58 9.97 17.87
CA THR A 187 -5.07 8.72 17.26
C THR A 187 -5.79 8.45 15.95
N ILE A 188 -7.12 8.59 15.92
CA ILE A 188 -7.93 8.45 14.69
C ILE A 188 -7.43 9.43 13.62
N LEU A 189 -7.24 10.70 13.97
CA LEU A 189 -6.76 11.72 13.04
C LEU A 189 -5.35 11.42 12.52
N SER A 190 -4.46 10.97 13.41
CA SER A 190 -3.11 10.54 13.06
C SER A 190 -3.12 9.33 12.11
N THR A 191 -3.98 8.36 12.36
CA THR A 191 -4.12 7.16 11.51
C THR A 191 -4.70 7.52 10.14
N LEU A 192 -5.71 8.39 10.08
CA LEU A 192 -6.26 8.92 8.82
C LEU A 192 -5.20 9.66 7.99
N ALA A 193 -4.25 10.32 8.65
CA ALA A 193 -3.17 11.06 8.00
C ALA A 193 -2.23 10.17 7.17
N TRP A 194 -2.25 8.83 7.32
CA TRP A 194 -1.53 7.92 6.43
C TRP A 194 -1.87 8.14 4.96
N GLY A 195 -3.12 8.50 4.66
CA GLY A 195 -3.54 8.83 3.31
C GLY A 195 -2.82 10.02 2.69
N LEU A 196 -2.32 10.95 3.51
CA LEU A 196 -1.54 12.10 3.05
C LEU A 196 -0.17 11.68 2.48
N GLY A 197 0.37 10.54 2.93
CA GLY A 197 1.62 10.00 2.40
C GLY A 197 1.59 9.76 0.89
N TYR A 198 0.44 9.43 0.32
CA TYR A 198 0.31 9.19 -1.13
C TYR A 198 0.58 10.43 -1.99
N PHE A 199 0.42 11.63 -1.44
CA PHE A 199 0.71 12.88 -2.16
C PHE A 199 2.21 13.11 -2.39
N GLY A 200 3.07 12.47 -1.59
CA GLY A 200 4.53 12.58 -1.69
C GLY A 200 5.24 11.33 -2.21
N MET A 201 4.53 10.23 -2.49
CA MET A 201 5.18 8.98 -2.91
C MET A 201 5.62 9.00 -4.37
N PRO A 202 6.95 8.98 -4.66
CA PRO A 202 7.47 9.11 -6.02
C PRO A 202 6.94 8.06 -6.99
N HIS A 203 6.83 6.80 -6.57
CA HIS A 203 6.33 5.71 -7.43
C HIS A 203 4.85 5.87 -7.80
N ILE A 204 4.03 6.56 -7.00
CA ILE A 204 2.64 6.89 -7.34
C ILE A 204 2.61 8.10 -8.27
N LEU A 205 3.36 9.15 -7.96
CA LEU A 205 3.42 10.37 -8.74
C LEU A 205 3.98 10.12 -10.15
N LEU A 206 4.98 9.24 -10.26
CA LEU A 206 5.54 8.84 -11.55
C LEU A 206 4.50 8.19 -12.46
N ARG A 207 3.56 7.41 -11.91
CA ARG A 207 2.46 6.81 -12.68
C ARG A 207 1.52 7.86 -13.25
N PHE A 208 1.27 8.96 -12.52
CA PHE A 208 0.48 10.09 -13.05
C PHE A 208 1.20 10.77 -14.22
N MET A 209 2.51 10.94 -14.12
CA MET A 209 3.34 11.51 -15.18
C MET A 209 3.40 10.63 -16.43
N ALA A 210 3.36 9.31 -16.26
CA ALA A 210 3.48 8.33 -17.34
C ALA A 210 2.17 8.05 -18.10
N ILE A 211 1.02 8.53 -17.64
CA ILE A 211 -0.27 8.32 -18.33
C ILE A 211 -0.23 9.00 -19.71
N SER A 212 -0.62 8.29 -20.77
CA SER A 212 -0.54 8.75 -22.14
C SER A 212 -1.39 10.01 -22.42
N HIS A 213 -2.65 10.05 -21.91
CA HIS A 213 -3.59 11.15 -22.13
C HIS A 213 -4.34 11.50 -20.85
N GLU A 214 -4.64 12.81 -20.66
CA GLU A 214 -5.37 13.30 -19.48
C GLU A 214 -6.77 12.69 -19.32
N ASP A 215 -7.44 12.38 -20.43
CA ASP A 215 -8.80 11.81 -20.41
C ASP A 215 -8.86 10.45 -19.70
N LYS A 216 -7.77 9.68 -19.76
CA LYS A 216 -7.64 8.39 -19.10
C LYS A 216 -7.52 8.51 -17.57
N LEU A 217 -7.14 9.66 -17.04
CA LEU A 217 -7.01 9.89 -15.60
C LEU A 217 -8.31 9.64 -14.83
N LYS A 218 -9.47 10.01 -15.41
CA LYS A 218 -10.78 9.78 -14.78
C LYS A 218 -11.09 8.28 -14.63
N THR A 219 -10.80 7.50 -15.67
CA THR A 219 -10.98 6.04 -15.64
C THR A 219 -10.00 5.38 -14.71
N SER A 220 -8.72 5.76 -14.78
CA SER A 220 -7.67 5.24 -13.88
C SER A 220 -7.99 5.53 -12.41
N ARG A 221 -8.47 6.73 -12.09
CA ARG A 221 -8.91 7.08 -10.74
C ARG A 221 -10.02 6.16 -10.25
N ARG A 222 -11.05 5.91 -11.07
CA ARG A 222 -12.17 5.03 -10.69
C ARG A 222 -11.68 3.61 -10.41
N ILE A 223 -10.88 3.05 -11.33
CA ILE A 223 -10.32 1.71 -11.19
C ILE A 223 -9.46 1.63 -9.92
N ALA A 224 -8.53 2.55 -9.74
CA ALA A 224 -7.62 2.56 -8.59
C ALA A 224 -8.39 2.70 -7.26
N SER A 225 -9.38 3.60 -7.19
CA SER A 225 -10.14 3.82 -5.96
C SER A 225 -11.01 2.62 -5.59
N VAL A 226 -11.70 2.03 -6.56
CA VAL A 226 -12.52 0.83 -6.32
C VAL A 226 -11.62 -0.34 -5.90
N TRP A 227 -10.52 -0.55 -6.59
CA TRP A 227 -9.59 -1.62 -6.27
C TRP A 227 -8.98 -1.49 -4.86
N VAL A 228 -8.57 -0.28 -4.48
CA VAL A 228 -8.02 -0.01 -3.14
C VAL A 228 -9.06 -0.30 -2.05
N VAL A 229 -10.30 0.16 -2.22
CA VAL A 229 -11.37 -0.07 -1.24
C VAL A 229 -11.64 -1.57 -1.07
N ILE A 230 -11.79 -2.30 -2.18
CA ILE A 230 -12.04 -3.75 -2.14
C ILE A 230 -10.86 -4.48 -1.50
N SER A 231 -9.64 -4.20 -1.92
CA SER A 231 -8.44 -4.88 -1.42
C SER A 231 -8.22 -4.65 0.07
N MET A 232 -8.46 -3.43 0.55
CA MET A 232 -8.33 -3.11 1.98
C MET A 232 -9.42 -3.75 2.82
N PHE A 233 -10.66 -3.74 2.34
CA PHE A 233 -11.76 -4.41 3.01
C PHE A 233 -11.50 -5.91 3.17
N VAL A 234 -11.08 -6.56 2.08
CA VAL A 234 -10.76 -7.99 2.09
C VAL A 234 -9.56 -8.30 2.98
N ALA A 235 -8.54 -7.43 2.98
CA ALA A 235 -7.38 -7.59 3.84
C ALA A 235 -7.73 -7.51 5.34
N ILE A 236 -8.61 -6.58 5.73
CA ILE A 236 -9.12 -6.50 7.10
C ILE A 236 -9.94 -7.75 7.44
N LEU A 237 -10.78 -8.18 6.52
CA LEU A 237 -11.60 -9.38 6.71
C LEU A 237 -10.75 -10.64 6.94
N ILE A 238 -9.65 -10.79 6.19
CA ILE A 238 -8.67 -11.88 6.42
C ILE A 238 -8.09 -11.81 7.83
N GLY A 239 -7.77 -10.61 8.32
CA GLY A 239 -7.28 -10.44 9.69
C GLY A 239 -8.31 -10.81 10.77
N ILE A 240 -9.61 -10.63 10.48
CA ILE A 240 -10.70 -11.00 11.40
C ILE A 240 -10.95 -12.51 11.39
N ILE A 241 -10.75 -13.15 10.25
CA ILE A 241 -10.95 -14.61 10.08
C ILE A 241 -9.86 -15.43 10.77
N GLY A 242 -8.60 -14.94 10.75
CA GLY A 242 -7.43 -15.63 11.33
C GLY A 242 -7.41 -15.56 12.84
#